data_f20c9195d8bf763baf935f711d2310c1
#
_entry.id   f20c9195d8bf763baf935f711d2310c1
#
_cell.length_a   1.000
_cell.length_b   1.000
_cell.length_c   1.000
_cell.angle_alpha   90.00
_cell.angle_beta   90.00
_cell.angle_gamma   90.00
#
_symmetry.space_group_name_H-M   'P 1'
#
loop_
_entity.id
_entity.type
_entity.pdbx_description
1 polymer ?
#
loop_
_entity_poly.entity_id
_entity_poly.type
_entity_poly.pdbx_seq_one_letter_code
_entity_poly.pdbx_strand_id
1 'polypeptide(L)'
;ILDDKKNYCVAGAHGKSTTTAILASILKSSALIGAISKDFGSNFRYVSDLVAFEADESDASFLLSNPYCSIVTNAEPEHMEYYNYDYDKFFQAYETFINLGKKIVVNGEDEYIQKLNINENAVKLYPSIDIKNITYLLKDNQPYTKFELLDLGYFEVWGFGYHIAIDSSLAILAALNELDIETIRKNISSYKGIKKRFDVVQSNEQFVVIDDYAHHPTEIKATMNAVLEYDKLKKMSKKIVIWQPHKYARTIDNLEGFKKCFDGCDELVILPIWTVAGEKKVEIDFAKEFAKYNPIFAHSIQTTQGKIQLISDNKVIKVYEDGLIVGVGAGDITYQLRH
;
A
#
# COMPACT_ATOMS: atom_id res chain seq x y z
N ILE A 1 12.54 -10.94 21.57
CA ILE A 1 11.16 -10.40 21.76
C ILE A 1 10.14 -11.31 21.08
N LEU A 2 10.47 -11.98 19.96
CA LEU A 2 9.54 -12.83 19.20
C LEU A 2 9.69 -14.33 19.47
N ASP A 3 10.70 -14.78 20.19
CA ASP A 3 11.07 -16.20 20.30
C ASP A 3 10.00 -17.09 20.94
N ASP A 4 9.32 -16.57 21.97
CA ASP A 4 8.26 -17.29 22.68
C ASP A 4 6.85 -16.86 22.24
N LYS A 5 6.72 -16.17 21.10
CA LYS A 5 5.47 -15.65 20.61
C LYS A 5 4.95 -16.46 19.43
N LYS A 6 3.65 -16.35 19.18
CA LYS A 6 3.01 -16.90 18.00
C LYS A 6 2.95 -15.84 16.92
N ASN A 7 4.00 -15.79 16.08
CA ASN A 7 4.24 -14.72 15.13
C ASN A 7 3.58 -15.01 13.77
N TYR A 8 2.71 -14.13 13.35
CA TYR A 8 2.15 -14.06 12.01
C TYR A 8 2.95 -13.01 11.24
N CYS A 9 3.90 -13.45 10.43
CA CYS A 9 4.87 -12.59 9.77
C CYS A 9 4.46 -12.33 8.33
N VAL A 10 4.29 -11.07 7.97
CA VAL A 10 3.85 -10.64 6.63
C VAL A 10 5.03 -10.01 5.90
N ALA A 11 5.45 -10.60 4.78
CA ALA A 11 6.47 -10.09 3.88
C ALA A 11 5.90 -9.84 2.48
N GLY A 12 6.69 -9.15 1.64
CA GLY A 12 6.36 -8.85 0.25
C GLY A 12 6.78 -7.44 -0.13
N ALA A 13 7.08 -7.17 -1.38
CA ALA A 13 7.45 -5.83 -1.84
C ALA A 13 6.32 -4.82 -1.53
N HIS A 14 5.08 -5.18 -1.82
CA HIS A 14 3.89 -4.33 -1.63
C HIS A 14 2.84 -4.99 -0.75
N GLY A 15 1.97 -4.21 -0.07
CA GLY A 15 0.85 -4.70 0.72
C GLY A 15 1.18 -5.13 2.15
N LYS A 16 2.45 -5.25 2.55
CA LYS A 16 2.88 -5.68 3.91
C LYS A 16 2.13 -4.99 5.04
N SER A 17 2.26 -3.67 5.12
CA SER A 17 1.69 -2.86 6.21
C SER A 17 0.17 -2.99 6.27
N THR A 18 -0.50 -3.00 5.12
CA THR A 18 -1.95 -3.14 5.03
C THR A 18 -2.39 -4.52 5.51
N THR A 19 -1.78 -5.59 4.99
CA THR A 19 -2.09 -6.98 5.39
C THR A 19 -1.83 -7.19 6.88
N THR A 20 -0.69 -6.68 7.41
CA THR A 20 -0.36 -6.79 8.83
C THR A 20 -1.36 -6.07 9.71
N ALA A 21 -1.78 -4.85 9.32
CA ALA A 21 -2.74 -4.07 10.08
C ALA A 21 -4.15 -4.70 10.07
N ILE A 22 -4.59 -5.22 8.93
CA ILE A 22 -5.85 -5.96 8.80
C ILE A 22 -5.81 -7.21 9.68
N LEU A 23 -4.73 -7.98 9.59
CA LEU A 23 -4.54 -9.18 10.40
C LEU A 23 -4.54 -8.88 11.89
N ALA A 24 -3.83 -7.83 12.32
CA ALA A 24 -3.84 -7.38 13.71
C ALA A 24 -5.24 -6.97 14.18
N SER A 25 -6.04 -6.35 13.30
CA SER A 25 -7.43 -6.00 13.60
C SER A 25 -8.31 -7.23 13.69
N ILE A 26 -8.17 -8.21 12.79
CA ILE A 26 -8.91 -9.49 12.84
C ILE A 26 -8.59 -10.26 14.11
N LEU A 27 -7.31 -10.49 14.39
CA LEU A 27 -6.85 -11.31 15.52
C LEU A 27 -6.94 -10.60 16.87
N LYS A 28 -7.19 -9.29 16.90
CA LYS A 28 -7.08 -8.44 18.11
C LYS A 28 -5.74 -8.62 18.82
N SER A 29 -4.68 -8.87 18.06
CA SER A 29 -3.36 -9.28 18.51
C SER A 29 -2.45 -8.11 18.88
N SER A 30 -1.30 -8.42 19.47
CA SER A 30 -0.12 -7.54 19.44
C SER A 30 0.28 -7.28 17.98
N ALA A 31 0.88 -6.14 17.69
CA ALA A 31 1.25 -5.77 16.34
C ALA A 31 2.55 -4.96 16.30
N LEU A 32 3.37 -5.18 15.27
CA LEU A 32 4.44 -4.31 14.84
C LEU A 32 4.31 -4.10 13.32
N ILE A 33 4.08 -2.86 12.92
CA ILE A 33 3.72 -2.48 11.55
C ILE A 33 4.65 -1.35 11.10
N GLY A 34 5.06 -1.33 9.84
CA GLY A 34 5.86 -0.26 9.24
C GLY A 34 5.13 1.08 9.08
N ALA A 35 3.84 1.14 9.45
CA ALA A 35 2.99 2.32 9.33
C ALA A 35 2.14 2.52 10.60
N ILE A 36 1.55 3.71 10.76
CA ILE A 36 0.68 4.02 11.91
C ILE A 36 -0.73 3.49 11.63
N SER A 37 -1.17 2.51 12.43
CA SER A 37 -2.54 2.03 12.40
C SER A 37 -3.50 3.10 12.96
N LYS A 38 -4.62 3.31 12.27
CA LYS A 38 -5.71 4.18 12.77
C LYS A 38 -6.51 3.52 13.89
N ASP A 39 -6.46 2.19 14.03
CA ASP A 39 -7.18 1.44 15.07
C ASP A 39 -6.62 1.70 16.47
N PHE A 40 -5.31 1.88 16.58
CA PHE A 40 -4.63 2.08 17.88
C PHE A 40 -3.65 3.27 17.92
N GLY A 41 -3.60 4.07 16.85
CA GLY A 41 -2.86 5.35 16.80
C GLY A 41 -1.32 5.22 16.82
N SER A 42 -0.78 4.02 16.63
CA SER A 42 0.66 3.71 16.70
C SER A 42 1.05 2.68 15.63
N ASN A 43 2.34 2.49 15.43
CA ASN A 43 2.90 1.39 14.66
C ASN A 43 3.17 0.14 15.51
N PHE A 44 2.97 0.24 16.83
CA PHE A 44 3.19 -0.85 17.80
C PHE A 44 2.04 -0.93 18.79
N ARG A 45 1.61 -2.17 19.10
CA ARG A 45 0.67 -2.49 20.17
C ARG A 45 1.07 -3.83 20.80
N TYR A 46 1.08 -3.90 22.14
CA TYR A 46 1.25 -5.15 22.86
C TYR A 46 0.02 -5.45 23.71
N VAL A 47 -0.65 -6.56 23.42
CA VAL A 47 -1.88 -7.00 24.12
C VAL A 47 -1.91 -8.51 24.40
N SER A 48 -1.12 -9.32 23.67
CA SER A 48 -1.09 -10.77 23.79
C SER A 48 0.21 -11.35 23.21
N ASP A 49 0.41 -12.66 23.39
CA ASP A 49 1.53 -13.41 22.79
C ASP A 49 1.26 -13.82 21.33
N LEU A 50 0.09 -13.52 20.82
CA LEU A 50 -0.21 -13.58 19.40
C LEU A 50 0.20 -12.25 18.74
N VAL A 51 1.05 -12.29 17.72
CA VAL A 51 1.68 -11.09 17.14
C VAL A 51 1.49 -11.07 15.63
N ALA A 52 0.91 -10.00 15.10
CA ALA A 52 0.98 -9.66 13.69
C ALA A 52 2.23 -8.79 13.47
N PHE A 53 3.14 -9.28 12.63
CA PHE A 53 4.47 -8.69 12.46
C PHE A 53 4.75 -8.40 10.98
N GLU A 54 5.07 -7.15 10.66
CA GLU A 54 5.56 -6.79 9.34
C GLU A 54 7.04 -7.16 9.23
N ALA A 55 7.33 -8.12 8.36
CA ALA A 55 8.67 -8.68 8.15
C ALA A 55 9.29 -8.02 6.91
N ASP A 56 10.43 -7.33 7.10
CA ASP A 56 11.08 -6.54 6.06
C ASP A 56 12.07 -7.39 5.26
N GLU A 57 11.87 -7.47 3.95
CA GLU A 57 12.74 -8.17 3.00
C GLU A 57 13.92 -7.33 2.52
N SER A 58 13.89 -6.00 2.72
CA SER A 58 14.82 -5.06 2.12
C SER A 58 16.29 -5.28 2.50
N ASP A 59 16.53 -5.88 3.67
CA ASP A 59 17.86 -6.23 4.21
C ASP A 59 17.92 -7.70 4.69
N ALA A 60 17.01 -8.54 4.19
CA ALA A 60 16.83 -9.93 4.59
C ALA A 60 16.56 -10.16 6.09
N SER A 61 16.24 -9.12 6.87
CA SER A 61 15.92 -9.24 8.31
C SER A 61 14.67 -10.07 8.57
N PHE A 62 13.76 -10.19 7.58
CA PHE A 62 12.58 -11.06 7.66
C PHE A 62 12.94 -12.53 7.97
N LEU A 63 14.13 -13.00 7.60
CA LEU A 63 14.60 -14.36 7.93
C LEU A 63 14.79 -14.61 9.43
N LEU A 64 14.88 -13.54 10.23
CA LEU A 64 15.05 -13.61 11.68
C LEU A 64 13.72 -13.50 12.46
N SER A 65 12.60 -13.43 11.76
CA SER A 65 11.28 -13.15 12.36
C SER A 65 10.62 -14.33 13.09
N ASN A 66 11.17 -15.55 12.96
CA ASN A 66 10.66 -16.79 13.58
C ASN A 66 9.15 -16.97 13.39
N PRO A 67 8.64 -17.15 12.14
CA PRO A 67 7.22 -17.16 11.88
C PRO A 67 6.55 -18.48 12.36
N TYR A 68 5.42 -18.35 13.07
CA TYR A 68 4.44 -19.42 13.16
C TYR A 68 3.66 -19.51 11.84
N CYS A 69 3.29 -18.36 11.27
CA CYS A 69 2.65 -18.27 9.96
C CYS A 69 3.43 -17.30 9.09
N SER A 70 3.97 -17.79 7.97
CA SER A 70 4.55 -16.95 6.91
C SER A 70 3.44 -16.52 5.96
N ILE A 71 3.31 -15.22 5.72
CA ILE A 71 2.32 -14.64 4.81
C ILE A 71 3.09 -13.82 3.79
N VAL A 72 2.91 -14.09 2.48
CA VAL A 72 3.60 -13.32 1.44
C VAL A 72 2.60 -12.79 0.41
N THR A 73 2.60 -11.49 0.28
CA THR A 73 1.68 -10.76 -0.62
C THR A 73 2.14 -10.81 -2.07
N ASN A 74 3.43 -10.63 -2.31
CA ASN A 74 4.12 -10.70 -3.61
C ASN A 74 5.63 -10.79 -3.38
N ALA A 75 6.40 -11.10 -4.43
CA ALA A 75 7.86 -11.17 -4.37
C ALA A 75 8.49 -10.38 -5.53
N GLU A 76 7.90 -9.22 -5.89
CA GLU A 76 8.47 -8.32 -6.89
C GLU A 76 9.87 -7.86 -6.46
N PRO A 77 10.90 -7.95 -7.34
CA PRO A 77 12.25 -7.57 -6.98
C PRO A 77 12.35 -6.07 -6.66
N GLU A 78 12.49 -5.75 -5.39
CA GLU A 78 12.82 -4.43 -4.85
C GLU A 78 14.07 -4.51 -3.98
N HIS A 79 14.70 -3.37 -3.69
CA HIS A 79 15.89 -3.27 -2.82
C HIS A 79 17.05 -4.17 -3.26
N MET A 80 17.19 -4.36 -4.57
CA MET A 80 18.18 -5.27 -5.17
C MET A 80 19.63 -4.89 -4.85
N GLU A 81 19.89 -3.65 -4.43
CA GLU A 81 21.21 -3.19 -3.98
C GLU A 81 21.73 -4.02 -2.80
N TYR A 82 20.84 -4.38 -1.85
CA TYR A 82 21.21 -5.23 -0.72
C TYR A 82 21.62 -6.62 -1.17
N TYR A 83 20.95 -7.17 -2.17
CA TYR A 83 21.22 -8.49 -2.75
C TYR A 83 22.31 -8.46 -3.80
N ASN A 84 23.04 -7.33 -3.99
CA ASN A 84 24.05 -7.12 -5.04
C ASN A 84 23.50 -7.41 -6.46
N TYR A 85 22.23 -7.12 -6.72
CA TYR A 85 21.50 -7.41 -7.96
C TYR A 85 21.50 -8.90 -8.34
N ASP A 86 21.69 -9.79 -7.35
CA ASP A 86 21.65 -11.23 -7.49
C ASP A 86 20.21 -11.72 -7.24
N TYR A 87 19.47 -11.98 -8.29
CA TYR A 87 18.09 -12.43 -8.24
C TYR A 87 17.92 -13.80 -7.58
N ASP A 88 18.90 -14.70 -7.74
CA ASP A 88 18.85 -16.03 -7.14
C ASP A 88 18.92 -15.92 -5.61
N LYS A 89 19.77 -15.07 -5.08
CA LYS A 89 19.83 -14.78 -3.63
C LYS A 89 18.55 -14.16 -3.11
N PHE A 90 17.97 -13.22 -3.87
CA PHE A 90 16.71 -12.59 -3.51
C PHE A 90 15.59 -13.61 -3.40
N PHE A 91 15.39 -14.43 -4.42
CA PHE A 91 14.35 -15.45 -4.44
C PHE A 91 14.60 -16.58 -3.44
N GLN A 92 15.86 -16.97 -3.21
CA GLN A 92 16.22 -17.93 -2.17
C GLN A 92 15.87 -17.41 -0.77
N ALA A 93 16.03 -16.11 -0.50
CA ALA A 93 15.63 -15.51 0.76
C ALA A 93 14.10 -15.60 0.95
N TYR A 94 13.30 -15.28 -0.07
CA TYR A 94 11.84 -15.45 -0.02
C TYR A 94 11.42 -16.91 0.16
N GLU A 95 12.02 -17.85 -0.61
CA GLU A 95 11.75 -19.27 -0.46
C GLU A 95 12.05 -19.77 0.96
N THR A 96 13.17 -19.32 1.53
CA THR A 96 13.55 -19.63 2.91
C THR A 96 12.53 -19.08 3.88
N PHE A 97 12.18 -17.78 3.80
CA PHE A 97 11.21 -17.15 4.69
C PHE A 97 9.84 -17.85 4.64
N ILE A 98 9.34 -18.14 3.45
CA ILE A 98 8.05 -18.80 3.27
C ILE A 98 8.06 -20.16 3.99
N ASN A 99 9.10 -20.96 3.80
CA ASN A 99 9.20 -22.31 4.33
C ASN A 99 9.61 -22.38 5.83
N LEU A 100 10.00 -21.25 6.47
CA LEU A 100 10.19 -21.16 7.91
C LEU A 100 8.87 -21.32 8.67
N GLY A 101 7.75 -20.88 8.10
CA GLY A 101 6.45 -20.92 8.76
C GLY A 101 5.90 -22.33 8.93
N LYS A 102 5.34 -22.62 10.12
CA LYS A 102 4.55 -23.84 10.34
C LYS A 102 3.23 -23.82 9.55
N LYS A 103 2.73 -22.63 9.29
CA LYS A 103 1.61 -22.31 8.40
C LYS A 103 2.12 -21.36 7.32
N ILE A 104 1.59 -21.50 6.12
CA ILE A 104 2.03 -20.71 4.97
C ILE A 104 0.79 -20.21 4.24
N VAL A 105 0.74 -18.91 3.97
CA VAL A 105 -0.31 -18.28 3.16
C VAL A 105 0.34 -17.37 2.14
N VAL A 106 0.11 -17.58 0.86
CA VAL A 106 0.77 -16.81 -0.20
C VAL A 106 -0.20 -16.43 -1.30
N ASN A 107 0.11 -15.35 -2.00
CA ASN A 107 -0.55 -15.01 -3.25
C ASN A 107 -0.05 -15.93 -4.37
N GLY A 108 -0.87 -16.91 -4.73
CA GLY A 108 -0.55 -17.92 -5.74
C GLY A 108 -0.56 -17.41 -7.18
N GLU A 109 -1.04 -16.18 -7.43
CA GLU A 109 -0.98 -15.55 -8.76
C GLU A 109 0.22 -14.65 -8.96
N ASP A 110 1.00 -14.37 -7.91
CA ASP A 110 2.23 -13.60 -8.08
C ASP A 110 3.24 -14.39 -8.93
N GLU A 111 3.69 -13.76 -10.02
CA GLU A 111 4.54 -14.42 -11.02
C GLU A 111 5.90 -14.87 -10.46
N TYR A 112 6.38 -14.23 -9.40
CA TYR A 112 7.64 -14.56 -8.75
C TYR A 112 7.44 -15.66 -7.72
N ILE A 113 6.39 -15.60 -6.90
CA ILE A 113 6.03 -16.65 -5.93
C ILE A 113 5.78 -17.98 -6.64
N GLN A 114 5.18 -17.98 -7.83
CA GLN A 114 4.95 -19.20 -8.63
C GLN A 114 6.24 -19.95 -9.00
N LYS A 115 7.39 -19.27 -9.03
CA LYS A 115 8.70 -19.84 -9.39
C LYS A 115 9.42 -20.43 -8.18
N LEU A 116 8.94 -20.18 -6.96
CA LEU A 116 9.58 -20.63 -5.72
C LEU A 116 9.17 -22.05 -5.37
N ASN A 117 10.10 -22.78 -4.75
CA ASN A 117 9.84 -24.11 -4.21
C ASN A 117 9.19 -23.98 -2.82
N ILE A 118 7.87 -23.95 -2.80
CA ILE A 118 7.06 -23.74 -1.59
C ILE A 118 6.46 -25.07 -1.14
N ASN A 119 6.45 -25.29 0.17
CA ASN A 119 5.89 -26.48 0.81
C ASN A 119 4.45 -26.74 0.33
N GLU A 120 4.12 -27.99 0.04
CA GLU A 120 2.84 -28.41 -0.53
C GLU A 120 1.62 -28.09 0.36
N ASN A 121 1.83 -27.95 1.68
CA ASN A 121 0.77 -27.58 2.63
C ASN A 121 0.45 -26.08 2.65
N ALA A 122 1.09 -25.27 1.80
CA ALA A 122 0.81 -23.85 1.70
C ALA A 122 -0.60 -23.56 1.19
N VAL A 123 -1.29 -22.66 1.86
CA VAL A 123 -2.55 -22.07 1.39
C VAL A 123 -2.20 -21.03 0.33
N LYS A 124 -2.59 -21.29 -0.90
CA LYS A 124 -2.37 -20.37 -2.04
C LYS A 124 -3.68 -19.69 -2.37
N LEU A 125 -3.71 -18.38 -2.25
CA LEU A 125 -4.79 -17.53 -2.75
C LEU A 125 -4.59 -17.29 -4.25
N TYR A 126 -5.61 -17.53 -5.04
CA TYR A 126 -5.65 -17.16 -6.46
C TYR A 126 -6.67 -16.02 -6.67
N PRO A 127 -6.26 -14.75 -6.54
CA PRO A 127 -7.17 -13.61 -6.49
C PRO A 127 -8.19 -13.55 -7.61
N SER A 128 -7.82 -13.88 -8.86
CA SER A 128 -8.74 -13.84 -10.02
C SER A 128 -9.84 -14.90 -9.96
N ILE A 129 -9.63 -15.99 -9.20
CA ILE A 129 -10.55 -17.11 -9.05
C ILE A 129 -11.29 -17.05 -7.71
N ASP A 130 -10.55 -16.76 -6.64
CA ASP A 130 -11.01 -16.91 -5.25
C ASP A 130 -11.73 -15.68 -4.73
N ILE A 131 -11.48 -14.50 -5.33
CA ILE A 131 -12.11 -13.23 -4.94
C ILE A 131 -13.14 -12.86 -6.02
N LYS A 132 -14.41 -12.72 -5.61
CA LYS A 132 -15.51 -12.45 -6.53
C LYS A 132 -16.37 -11.29 -6.03
N ASN A 133 -17.26 -10.81 -6.91
CA ASN A 133 -18.32 -9.85 -6.57
C ASN A 133 -17.82 -8.62 -5.80
N ILE A 134 -16.66 -8.10 -6.25
CA ILE A 134 -16.06 -6.91 -5.63
C ILE A 134 -16.93 -5.69 -5.93
N THR A 135 -17.29 -4.98 -4.87
CA THR A 135 -18.03 -3.73 -4.93
C THR A 135 -17.41 -2.70 -4.01
N TYR A 136 -17.43 -1.45 -4.44
CA TYR A 136 -16.90 -0.32 -3.70
C TYR A 136 -18.04 0.54 -3.16
N LEU A 137 -17.93 1.00 -1.93
CA LEU A 137 -18.95 1.80 -1.28
C LEU A 137 -18.35 2.85 -0.35
N LEU A 138 -19.09 3.92 -0.13
CA LEU A 138 -18.73 4.97 0.82
C LEU A 138 -19.64 4.87 2.04
N LYS A 139 -19.05 4.89 3.24
CA LYS A 139 -19.75 5.02 4.52
C LYS A 139 -19.15 6.21 5.25
N ASP A 140 -19.95 7.22 5.54
CA ASP A 140 -19.49 8.47 6.17
C ASP A 140 -18.28 9.09 5.43
N ASN A 141 -18.34 9.11 4.09
CA ASN A 141 -17.25 9.52 3.18
C ASN A 141 -15.95 8.69 3.28
N GLN A 142 -15.96 7.58 4.00
CA GLN A 142 -14.83 6.67 4.09
C GLN A 142 -14.96 5.53 3.07
N PRO A 143 -13.84 5.09 2.48
CA PRO A 143 -13.83 4.06 1.46
C PRO A 143 -13.98 2.66 2.07
N TYR A 144 -14.81 1.81 1.46
CA TYR A 144 -14.94 0.39 1.81
C TYR A 144 -14.98 -0.48 0.57
N THR A 145 -14.30 -1.62 0.64
CA THR A 145 -14.37 -2.69 -0.35
C THR A 145 -15.16 -3.85 0.24
N LYS A 146 -16.21 -4.29 -0.48
CA LYS A 146 -16.94 -5.51 -0.19
C LYS A 146 -16.63 -6.54 -1.26
N PHE A 147 -16.34 -7.77 -0.86
CA PHE A 147 -16.00 -8.87 -1.77
C PHE A 147 -16.44 -10.22 -1.21
N GLU A 148 -16.55 -11.20 -2.06
CA GLU A 148 -16.79 -12.61 -1.71
C GLU A 148 -15.46 -13.36 -1.82
N LEU A 149 -15.12 -14.14 -0.81
CA LEU A 149 -13.89 -14.93 -0.76
C LEU A 149 -14.22 -16.43 -0.71
N LEU A 150 -13.81 -17.17 -1.74
CA LEU A 150 -14.03 -18.62 -1.84
C LEU A 150 -15.51 -18.97 -1.55
N ASP A 151 -15.73 -19.99 -0.73
CA ASP A 151 -17.02 -20.42 -0.15
C ASP A 151 -17.28 -19.81 1.24
N LEU A 152 -16.41 -18.93 1.70
CA LEU A 152 -16.50 -18.28 3.02
C LEU A 152 -17.52 -17.13 3.06
N GLY A 153 -18.04 -16.71 1.88
CA GLY A 153 -19.04 -15.68 1.75
C GLY A 153 -18.45 -14.25 1.71
N TYR A 154 -19.29 -13.27 2.04
CA TYR A 154 -18.95 -11.87 1.90
C TYR A 154 -18.19 -11.30 3.09
N PHE A 155 -17.21 -10.44 2.76
CA PHE A 155 -16.46 -9.61 3.71
C PHE A 155 -16.56 -8.15 3.30
N GLU A 156 -16.39 -7.27 4.26
CA GLU A 156 -16.33 -5.83 4.06
C GLU A 156 -15.17 -5.27 4.87
N VAL A 157 -14.34 -4.46 4.22
CA VAL A 157 -13.12 -3.91 4.82
C VAL A 157 -12.95 -2.45 4.42
N TRP A 158 -12.41 -1.64 5.32
CA TRP A 158 -12.02 -0.28 5.02
C TRP A 158 -10.91 -0.24 3.96
N GLY A 159 -11.02 0.67 3.00
CA GLY A 159 -10.08 0.89 1.92
C GLY A 159 -10.68 0.62 0.54
N PHE A 160 -10.12 1.23 -0.49
CA PHE A 160 -10.51 1.03 -1.89
C PHE A 160 -9.42 0.33 -2.68
N GLY A 161 -9.87 -0.52 -3.59
CA GLY A 161 -9.03 -1.12 -4.60
C GLY A 161 -8.98 -2.65 -4.53
N TYR A 162 -8.67 -3.25 -5.67
CA TYR A 162 -8.52 -4.70 -5.79
C TYR A 162 -7.45 -5.24 -4.84
N HIS A 163 -6.35 -4.49 -4.67
CA HIS A 163 -5.28 -4.85 -3.74
C HIS A 163 -5.76 -4.97 -2.28
N ILE A 164 -6.74 -4.14 -1.86
CA ILE A 164 -7.33 -4.25 -0.51
C ILE A 164 -8.06 -5.59 -0.34
N ALA A 165 -8.77 -6.05 -1.37
CA ALA A 165 -9.41 -7.36 -1.33
C ALA A 165 -8.38 -8.50 -1.24
N ILE A 166 -7.25 -8.40 -1.97
CA ILE A 166 -6.14 -9.38 -1.91
C ILE A 166 -5.51 -9.40 -0.51
N ASP A 167 -5.07 -8.24 -0.01
CA ASP A 167 -4.42 -8.10 1.30
C ASP A 167 -5.34 -8.63 2.43
N SER A 168 -6.64 -8.30 2.33
CA SER A 168 -7.65 -8.77 3.27
C SER A 168 -7.84 -10.28 3.19
N SER A 169 -7.87 -10.84 1.99
CA SER A 169 -8.05 -12.27 1.79
C SER A 169 -6.88 -13.08 2.37
N LEU A 170 -5.65 -12.62 2.16
CA LEU A 170 -4.47 -13.25 2.79
C LEU A 170 -4.54 -13.19 4.32
N ALA A 171 -4.94 -12.06 4.88
CA ALA A 171 -5.12 -11.89 6.33
C ALA A 171 -6.25 -12.78 6.88
N ILE A 172 -7.38 -12.90 6.16
CA ILE A 172 -8.51 -13.79 6.52
C ILE A 172 -8.05 -15.24 6.53
N LEU A 173 -7.41 -15.70 5.45
CA LEU A 173 -6.94 -17.09 5.34
C LEU A 173 -5.92 -17.44 6.44
N ALA A 174 -5.05 -16.52 6.80
CA ALA A 174 -4.12 -16.71 7.91
C ALA A 174 -4.86 -16.77 9.26
N ALA A 175 -5.91 -15.98 9.46
CA ALA A 175 -6.67 -15.91 10.70
C ALA A 175 -7.57 -17.12 10.95
N LEU A 176 -7.94 -17.87 9.91
CA LEU A 176 -8.75 -19.11 10.04
C LEU A 176 -8.09 -20.18 10.93
N ASN A 177 -6.80 -20.08 11.18
CA ASN A 177 -6.10 -20.95 12.12
C ASN A 177 -6.40 -20.64 13.60
N GLU A 178 -6.97 -19.47 13.89
CA GLU A 178 -7.18 -18.96 15.25
C GLU A 178 -8.65 -18.69 15.59
N LEU A 179 -9.43 -18.30 14.59
CA LEU A 179 -10.78 -17.77 14.78
C LEU A 179 -11.77 -18.42 13.81
N ASP A 180 -13.02 -18.53 14.25
CA ASP A 180 -14.13 -18.88 13.37
C ASP A 180 -14.44 -17.73 12.40
N ILE A 181 -15.13 -18.07 11.31
CA ILE A 181 -15.38 -17.15 10.20
C ILE A 181 -16.25 -15.94 10.60
N GLU A 182 -17.22 -16.13 11.51
CA GLU A 182 -18.10 -15.04 11.96
C GLU A 182 -17.34 -14.03 12.82
N THR A 183 -16.44 -14.52 13.66
CA THR A 183 -15.54 -13.67 14.44
C THR A 183 -14.60 -12.89 13.53
N ILE A 184 -14.03 -13.54 12.51
CA ILE A 184 -13.18 -12.87 11.50
C ILE A 184 -13.99 -11.77 10.80
N ARG A 185 -15.20 -12.08 10.33
CA ARG A 185 -16.08 -11.13 9.62
C ARG A 185 -16.42 -9.91 10.48
N LYS A 186 -16.75 -10.14 11.74
CA LYS A 186 -17.02 -9.07 12.72
C LYS A 186 -15.78 -8.20 12.95
N ASN A 187 -14.62 -8.81 13.12
CA ASN A 187 -13.40 -8.09 13.48
C ASN A 187 -12.85 -7.28 12.31
N ILE A 188 -12.84 -7.81 11.08
CA ILE A 188 -12.34 -7.10 9.90
C ILE A 188 -13.18 -5.86 9.59
N SER A 189 -14.48 -5.89 9.83
CA SER A 189 -15.36 -4.74 9.62
C SER A 189 -15.04 -3.57 10.56
N SER A 190 -14.31 -3.80 11.64
CA SER A 190 -13.86 -2.77 12.59
C SER A 190 -12.51 -2.11 12.21
N TYR A 191 -11.84 -2.61 11.19
CA TYR A 191 -10.59 -2.05 10.70
C TYR A 191 -10.81 -0.64 10.12
N LYS A 192 -9.92 0.31 10.49
CA LYS A 192 -10.06 1.74 10.14
C LYS A 192 -8.99 2.24 9.18
N GLY A 193 -8.09 1.34 8.73
CA GLY A 193 -6.99 1.70 7.86
C GLY A 193 -5.69 2.05 8.59
N ILE A 194 -4.70 2.39 7.79
CA ILE A 194 -3.41 2.92 8.22
C ILE A 194 -3.20 4.31 7.62
N LYS A 195 -2.45 5.15 8.34
CA LYS A 195 -2.13 6.49 7.83
C LYS A 195 -1.31 6.39 6.55
N LYS A 196 -1.50 7.34 5.66
CA LYS A 196 -0.76 7.44 4.39
C LYS A 196 -0.99 6.26 3.42
N ARG A 197 -2.12 5.53 3.48
CA ARG A 197 -2.53 4.52 2.51
C ARG A 197 -3.98 4.79 2.15
N PHE A 198 -4.19 5.38 0.97
CA PHE A 198 -5.49 5.90 0.50
C PHE A 198 -6.21 6.72 1.61
N ASP A 199 -5.45 7.54 2.32
CA ASP A 199 -5.91 8.23 3.52
C ASP A 199 -6.68 9.49 3.17
N VAL A 200 -8.00 9.44 3.26
CA VAL A 200 -8.88 10.59 3.01
C VAL A 200 -8.69 11.59 4.14
N VAL A 201 -7.91 12.64 3.89
CA VAL A 201 -7.54 13.66 4.91
C VAL A 201 -8.51 14.83 4.94
N GLN A 202 -9.15 15.14 3.81
CA GLN A 202 -10.24 16.11 3.71
C GLN A 202 -11.31 15.57 2.76
N SER A 203 -12.58 15.78 3.07
CA SER A 203 -13.69 15.40 2.19
C SER A 203 -14.92 16.26 2.44
N ASN A 204 -15.40 16.93 1.38
CA ASN A 204 -16.72 17.53 1.30
C ASN A 204 -17.36 17.19 -0.07
N GLU A 205 -18.40 17.88 -0.46
CA GLU A 205 -19.11 17.61 -1.73
C GLU A 205 -18.29 17.94 -2.98
N GLN A 206 -17.42 18.93 -2.91
CA GLN A 206 -16.69 19.45 -4.08
C GLN A 206 -15.17 19.26 -3.99
N PHE A 207 -14.64 18.97 -2.80
CA PHE A 207 -13.20 18.92 -2.55
C PHE A 207 -12.84 17.72 -1.69
N VAL A 208 -11.99 16.85 -2.23
CA VAL A 208 -11.48 15.66 -1.54
C VAL A 208 -9.96 15.65 -1.65
N VAL A 209 -9.26 15.38 -0.55
CA VAL A 209 -7.82 15.19 -0.53
C VAL A 209 -7.50 13.80 0.01
N ILE A 210 -6.73 13.05 -0.77
CA ILE A 210 -6.23 11.72 -0.42
C ILE A 210 -4.71 11.79 -0.32
N ASP A 211 -4.16 11.24 0.75
CA ASP A 211 -2.73 11.08 0.98
C ASP A 211 -2.35 9.60 0.85
N ASP A 212 -1.44 9.28 -0.07
CA ASP A 212 -0.94 7.93 -0.29
C ASP A 212 0.58 7.88 -0.35
N TYR A 213 1.17 6.95 0.38
CA TYR A 213 2.62 6.73 0.46
C TYR A 213 3.18 6.04 -0.80
N ALA A 214 2.34 5.68 -1.75
CA ALA A 214 2.72 5.02 -2.99
C ALA A 214 3.87 5.77 -3.68
N HIS A 215 4.96 5.08 -3.94
CA HIS A 215 6.20 5.65 -4.48
C HIS A 215 6.90 4.74 -5.50
N HIS A 216 6.34 3.56 -5.77
CA HIS A 216 6.69 2.68 -6.88
C HIS A 216 5.59 2.71 -7.94
N PRO A 217 5.88 2.52 -9.26
CA PRO A 217 4.85 2.57 -10.31
C PRO A 217 3.68 1.61 -10.08
N THR A 218 3.95 0.39 -9.60
CA THR A 218 2.94 -0.62 -9.26
C THR A 218 1.99 -0.12 -8.18
N GLU A 219 2.52 0.50 -7.12
CA GLU A 219 1.71 1.08 -6.03
C GLU A 219 0.87 2.26 -6.54
N ILE A 220 1.49 3.21 -7.28
CA ILE A 220 0.78 4.39 -7.81
C ILE A 220 -0.34 3.95 -8.75
N LYS A 221 -0.10 2.95 -9.60
CA LYS A 221 -1.13 2.39 -10.47
C LYS A 221 -2.30 1.79 -9.68
N ALA A 222 -2.01 1.07 -8.60
CA ALA A 222 -3.04 0.53 -7.70
C ALA A 222 -3.84 1.66 -7.03
N THR A 223 -3.17 2.71 -6.55
CA THR A 223 -3.80 3.92 -5.99
C THR A 223 -4.68 4.61 -7.04
N MET A 224 -4.19 4.79 -8.28
CA MET A 224 -4.97 5.40 -9.35
C MET A 224 -6.22 4.60 -9.70
N ASN A 225 -6.13 3.27 -9.76
CA ASN A 225 -7.31 2.43 -9.94
C ASN A 225 -8.34 2.63 -8.81
N ALA A 226 -7.89 2.72 -7.57
CA ALA A 226 -8.75 3.00 -6.42
C ALA A 226 -9.37 4.42 -6.50
N VAL A 227 -8.60 5.42 -6.96
CA VAL A 227 -9.06 6.80 -7.20
C VAL A 227 -10.18 6.84 -8.24
N LEU A 228 -10.03 6.10 -9.34
CA LEU A 228 -11.05 6.02 -10.37
C LEU A 228 -12.36 5.37 -9.85
N GLU A 229 -12.25 4.34 -9.03
CA GLU A 229 -13.44 3.75 -8.39
C GLU A 229 -14.07 4.70 -7.36
N TYR A 230 -13.26 5.42 -6.60
CA TYR A 230 -13.75 6.44 -5.65
C TYR A 230 -14.48 7.56 -6.38
N ASP A 231 -13.94 8.03 -7.51
CA ASP A 231 -14.54 9.09 -8.33
C ASP A 231 -15.87 8.66 -8.94
N LYS A 232 -16.04 7.40 -9.34
CA LYS A 232 -17.35 6.89 -9.83
C LYS A 232 -18.48 7.10 -8.80
N LEU A 233 -18.15 7.05 -7.51
CA LEU A 233 -19.11 7.23 -6.42
C LEU A 233 -19.28 8.70 -6.01
N LYS A 234 -18.18 9.45 -5.97
CA LYS A 234 -18.18 10.87 -5.57
C LYS A 234 -18.55 11.82 -6.72
N LYS A 235 -18.20 11.47 -7.96
CA LYS A 235 -18.43 12.28 -9.18
C LYS A 235 -17.82 13.68 -9.07
N MET A 236 -16.53 13.73 -8.78
CA MET A 236 -15.79 14.96 -8.62
C MET A 236 -15.57 15.66 -9.97
N SER A 237 -15.36 16.97 -9.95
CA SER A 237 -15.18 17.79 -11.15
C SER A 237 -13.93 17.37 -11.96
N LYS A 238 -12.85 17.00 -11.27
CA LYS A 238 -11.59 16.57 -11.86
C LYS A 238 -10.74 15.78 -10.85
N LYS A 239 -9.80 15.00 -11.38
CA LYS A 239 -8.81 14.21 -10.64
C LYS A 239 -7.43 14.82 -10.83
N ILE A 240 -6.86 15.34 -9.75
CA ILE A 240 -5.54 15.98 -9.74
C ILE A 240 -4.59 15.07 -8.98
N VAL A 241 -3.49 14.66 -9.60
CA VAL A 241 -2.42 13.91 -8.93
C VAL A 241 -1.25 14.85 -8.65
N ILE A 242 -0.82 14.91 -7.41
CA ILE A 242 0.39 15.62 -7.00
C ILE A 242 1.42 14.55 -6.64
N TRP A 243 2.41 14.38 -7.50
CA TRP A 243 3.46 13.38 -7.33
C TRP A 243 4.76 13.99 -6.83
N GLN A 244 5.27 13.43 -5.74
CA GLN A 244 6.63 13.71 -5.27
C GLN A 244 7.51 12.49 -5.51
N PRO A 245 8.37 12.48 -6.54
CA PRO A 245 9.31 11.37 -6.75
C PRO A 245 10.22 11.18 -5.54
N HIS A 246 10.59 9.95 -5.23
CA HIS A 246 11.42 9.61 -4.07
C HIS A 246 12.65 8.82 -4.48
N LYS A 247 13.83 9.39 -4.29
CA LYS A 247 15.17 8.94 -4.70
C LYS A 247 15.37 8.97 -6.23
N TYR A 248 16.52 9.48 -6.66
CA TYR A 248 16.91 9.53 -8.07
C TYR A 248 17.05 8.13 -8.67
N ALA A 249 17.74 7.22 -7.97
CA ALA A 249 17.94 5.86 -8.44
C ALA A 249 16.59 5.18 -8.75
N ARG A 250 15.67 5.16 -7.78
CA ARG A 250 14.33 4.55 -7.98
C ARG A 250 13.58 5.19 -9.14
N THR A 251 13.64 6.52 -9.26
CA THR A 251 12.93 7.25 -10.31
C THR A 251 13.44 6.87 -11.69
N ILE A 252 14.77 6.70 -11.85
CA ILE A 252 15.40 6.32 -13.13
C ILE A 252 15.12 4.87 -13.44
N ASP A 253 15.37 3.98 -12.49
CA ASP A 253 15.24 2.52 -12.68
C ASP A 253 13.80 2.13 -13.07
N ASN A 254 12.82 2.92 -12.62
CA ASN A 254 11.39 2.65 -12.87
C ASN A 254 10.72 3.69 -13.80
N LEU A 255 11.49 4.49 -14.55
CA LEU A 255 10.96 5.61 -15.32
C LEU A 255 9.85 5.19 -16.30
N GLU A 256 10.03 4.11 -17.03
CA GLU A 256 9.02 3.59 -17.98
C GLU A 256 7.72 3.17 -17.31
N GLY A 257 7.78 2.69 -16.08
CA GLY A 257 6.62 2.42 -15.26
C GLY A 257 5.90 3.70 -14.81
N PHE A 258 6.66 4.70 -14.32
CA PHE A 258 6.12 5.98 -13.90
C PHE A 258 5.42 6.73 -15.05
N LYS A 259 5.91 6.64 -16.26
CA LYS A 259 5.29 7.24 -17.45
C LYS A 259 3.88 6.72 -17.75
N LYS A 260 3.45 5.61 -17.12
CA LYS A 260 2.16 4.94 -17.36
C LYS A 260 1.26 4.85 -16.13
N CYS A 261 1.77 5.10 -14.93
CA CYS A 261 1.02 4.84 -13.70
C CYS A 261 -0.02 5.91 -13.33
N PHE A 262 0.02 7.10 -13.97
CA PHE A 262 -0.92 8.21 -13.72
C PHE A 262 -2.13 8.24 -14.68
N ASP A 263 -2.32 7.21 -15.48
CA ASP A 263 -3.43 7.17 -16.44
C ASP A 263 -4.79 7.32 -15.73
N GLY A 264 -5.63 8.20 -16.28
CA GLY A 264 -6.94 8.54 -15.70
C GLY A 264 -6.95 9.81 -14.83
N CYS A 265 -5.78 10.43 -14.54
CA CYS A 265 -5.79 11.78 -13.98
C CYS A 265 -6.12 12.82 -15.05
N ASP A 266 -6.76 13.91 -14.63
CA ASP A 266 -7.05 15.07 -15.50
C ASP A 266 -5.90 16.08 -15.46
N GLU A 267 -5.18 16.15 -14.32
CA GLU A 267 -3.99 17.00 -14.15
C GLU A 267 -2.92 16.25 -13.35
N LEU A 268 -1.66 16.35 -13.79
CA LEU A 268 -0.49 15.86 -13.06
C LEU A 268 0.36 17.05 -12.60
N VAL A 269 0.64 17.11 -11.30
CA VAL A 269 1.59 18.05 -10.70
C VAL A 269 2.81 17.25 -10.27
N ILE A 270 4.01 17.73 -10.62
CA ILE A 270 5.27 17.11 -10.23
C ILE A 270 6.03 18.05 -9.30
N LEU A 271 6.34 17.56 -8.11
CA LEU A 271 7.18 18.23 -7.11
C LEU A 271 8.66 17.80 -7.29
N PRO A 272 9.61 18.53 -6.69
CA PRO A 272 11.01 18.12 -6.70
C PRO A 272 11.19 16.72 -6.09
N ILE A 273 12.19 15.99 -6.62
CA ILE A 273 12.54 14.68 -6.10
C ILE A 273 12.94 14.82 -4.63
N TRP A 274 12.28 14.04 -3.76
CA TRP A 274 12.70 13.89 -2.38
C TRP A 274 13.92 12.97 -2.29
N THR A 275 15.05 13.53 -1.86
CA THR A 275 16.34 12.83 -1.83
C THR A 275 16.72 12.39 -0.42
N VAL A 276 17.58 11.40 -0.34
CA VAL A 276 18.23 11.01 0.91
C VAL A 276 19.67 11.50 0.96
N ALA A 277 20.24 11.64 2.16
CA ALA A 277 21.59 12.12 2.32
C ALA A 277 22.60 11.23 1.57
N GLY A 278 23.50 11.87 0.79
CA GLY A 278 24.55 11.17 0.04
C GLY A 278 24.11 10.62 -1.33
N GLU A 279 22.85 10.79 -1.71
CA GLU A 279 22.37 10.34 -3.02
C GLU A 279 22.95 11.20 -4.16
N LYS A 280 23.41 10.52 -5.23
CA LYS A 280 23.89 11.20 -6.43
C LYS A 280 22.70 11.75 -7.22
N LYS A 281 22.68 13.06 -7.40
CA LYS A 281 21.70 13.73 -8.27
C LYS A 281 21.96 13.40 -9.73
N VAL A 282 20.89 13.10 -10.45
CA VAL A 282 20.92 12.85 -11.90
C VAL A 282 19.86 13.76 -12.53
N GLU A 283 20.19 14.35 -13.66
CA GLU A 283 19.24 15.18 -14.40
C GLU A 283 18.20 14.29 -15.10
N ILE A 284 16.92 14.61 -14.88
CA ILE A 284 15.77 13.95 -15.52
C ILE A 284 14.92 15.05 -16.14
N ASP A 285 14.70 14.99 -17.45
CA ASP A 285 13.80 15.90 -18.15
C ASP A 285 12.33 15.45 -17.97
N PHE A 286 11.77 15.76 -16.81
CA PHE A 286 10.38 15.43 -16.50
C PHE A 286 9.38 16.04 -17.50
N ALA A 287 9.67 17.20 -18.07
CA ALA A 287 8.78 17.82 -19.05
C ALA A 287 8.67 16.96 -20.32
N LYS A 288 9.79 16.42 -20.79
CA LYS A 288 9.85 15.52 -21.93
C LYS A 288 9.25 14.15 -21.59
N GLU A 289 9.70 13.53 -20.50
CA GLU A 289 9.32 12.16 -20.15
C GLU A 289 7.82 12.03 -19.82
N PHE A 290 7.21 13.06 -19.24
CA PHE A 290 5.78 13.08 -18.86
C PHE A 290 4.94 14.00 -19.77
N ALA A 291 5.42 14.33 -20.98
CA ALA A 291 4.75 15.24 -21.91
C ALA A 291 3.28 14.88 -22.20
N LYS A 292 2.92 13.58 -22.20
CA LYS A 292 1.54 13.13 -22.43
C LYS A 292 0.55 13.65 -21.38
N TYR A 293 1.01 13.97 -20.17
CA TYR A 293 0.18 14.51 -19.08
C TYR A 293 0.20 16.03 -19.02
N ASN A 294 1.05 16.69 -19.81
CA ASN A 294 1.28 18.14 -19.75
C ASN A 294 1.45 18.64 -18.30
N PRO A 295 2.46 18.13 -17.55
CA PRO A 295 2.52 18.30 -16.11
C PRO A 295 2.76 19.75 -15.70
N ILE A 296 2.22 20.11 -14.54
CA ILE A 296 2.52 21.37 -13.85
C ILE A 296 3.67 21.09 -12.88
N PHE A 297 4.68 21.96 -12.89
CA PHE A 297 5.80 21.88 -11.94
C PHE A 297 5.60 22.89 -10.82
N ALA A 298 5.73 22.43 -9.57
CA ALA A 298 5.69 23.29 -8.40
C ALA A 298 6.82 22.90 -7.43
N HIS A 299 7.30 23.83 -6.63
CA HIS A 299 8.33 23.54 -5.64
C HIS A 299 7.75 22.92 -4.37
N SER A 300 6.55 23.32 -4.00
CA SER A 300 5.83 22.79 -2.83
C SER A 300 4.32 23.04 -2.97
N ILE A 301 3.57 22.50 -2.02
CA ILE A 301 2.15 22.83 -1.87
C ILE A 301 1.89 23.38 -0.47
N GLN A 302 0.84 24.18 -0.37
CA GLN A 302 0.29 24.62 0.91
C GLN A 302 -1.19 24.25 0.95
N THR A 303 -1.54 23.45 1.95
CA THR A 303 -2.91 22.95 2.14
C THR A 303 -3.57 23.71 3.29
N THR A 304 -4.81 24.09 3.09
CA THR A 304 -5.71 24.61 4.12
C THR A 304 -7.05 23.89 3.98
N GLN A 305 -8.00 24.16 4.85
CA GLN A 305 -9.32 23.56 4.75
C GLN A 305 -10.01 23.96 3.42
N GLY A 306 -10.31 22.94 2.58
CA GLY A 306 -10.98 23.13 1.29
C GLY A 306 -10.11 23.73 0.19
N LYS A 307 -8.77 23.80 0.35
CA LYS A 307 -7.92 24.48 -0.62
C LYS A 307 -6.49 23.93 -0.63
N ILE A 308 -5.94 23.75 -1.83
CA ILE A 308 -4.51 23.50 -2.06
C ILE A 308 -3.94 24.55 -3.00
N GLN A 309 -2.81 25.13 -2.62
CA GLN A 309 -2.05 26.11 -3.41
C GLN A 309 -0.75 25.45 -3.89
N LEU A 310 -0.46 25.55 -5.17
CA LEU A 310 0.85 25.22 -5.73
C LEU A 310 1.76 26.43 -5.63
N ILE A 311 2.98 26.21 -5.11
CA ILE A 311 3.95 27.27 -4.87
C ILE A 311 5.19 27.01 -5.72
N SER A 312 5.63 28.05 -6.46
CA SER A 312 6.91 28.09 -7.14
C SER A 312 7.53 29.48 -6.96
N ASP A 313 8.84 29.53 -6.68
CA ASP A 313 9.58 30.77 -6.42
C ASP A 313 8.92 31.72 -5.40
N ASN A 314 8.41 31.13 -4.31
CA ASN A 314 7.67 31.82 -3.25
C ASN A 314 6.39 32.55 -3.73
N LYS A 315 5.84 32.14 -4.87
CA LYS A 315 4.57 32.65 -5.42
C LYS A 315 3.58 31.52 -5.59
N VAL A 316 2.32 31.82 -5.36
CA VAL A 316 1.22 30.93 -5.70
C VAL A 316 1.03 30.93 -7.21
N ILE A 317 1.22 29.78 -7.85
CA ILE A 317 1.09 29.64 -9.31
C ILE A 317 -0.26 29.04 -9.72
N LYS A 318 -0.91 28.27 -8.83
CA LYS A 318 -2.22 27.69 -9.05
C LYS A 318 -2.92 27.40 -7.73
N VAL A 319 -4.24 27.40 -7.75
CA VAL A 319 -5.08 27.09 -6.58
C VAL A 319 -6.13 26.08 -6.99
N TYR A 320 -6.34 25.06 -6.14
CA TYR A 320 -7.42 24.10 -6.25
C TYR A 320 -8.36 24.28 -5.05
N GLU A 321 -9.64 24.54 -5.33
CA GLU A 321 -10.72 24.66 -4.36
C GLU A 321 -11.84 23.62 -4.63
N ASP A 322 -11.70 22.86 -5.70
CA ASP A 322 -12.57 21.76 -6.12
C ASP A 322 -11.77 20.60 -6.70
N GLY A 323 -12.37 19.42 -6.72
CA GLY A 323 -11.80 18.21 -7.32
C GLY A 323 -11.36 17.15 -6.31
N LEU A 324 -10.93 16.02 -6.85
CA LEU A 324 -10.31 14.92 -6.12
C LEU A 324 -8.79 15.04 -6.26
N ILE A 325 -8.14 15.45 -5.20
CA ILE A 325 -6.68 15.64 -5.18
C ILE A 325 -6.03 14.48 -4.48
N VAL A 326 -5.07 13.87 -5.13
CA VAL A 326 -4.33 12.71 -4.62
C VAL A 326 -2.85 13.04 -4.56
N GLY A 327 -2.30 13.12 -3.38
CA GLY A 327 -0.86 13.24 -3.19
C GLY A 327 -0.23 11.85 -3.08
N VAL A 328 0.80 11.59 -3.90
CA VAL A 328 1.52 10.32 -3.92
C VAL A 328 3.02 10.54 -3.75
N GLY A 329 3.63 9.79 -2.82
CA GLY A 329 5.07 9.85 -2.57
C GLY A 329 5.47 9.50 -1.13
N ALA A 330 6.72 9.07 -0.97
CA ALA A 330 7.30 8.70 0.33
C ALA A 330 8.08 9.83 1.02
N GLY A 331 8.06 11.04 0.43
CA GLY A 331 8.74 12.22 0.96
C GLY A 331 7.90 13.05 1.93
N ASP A 332 8.11 14.36 1.92
CA ASP A 332 7.41 15.30 2.81
C ASP A 332 6.03 15.73 2.30
N ILE A 333 5.61 15.31 1.12
CA ILE A 333 4.30 15.61 0.54
C ILE A 333 3.15 15.32 1.53
N THR A 334 3.25 14.22 2.28
CA THR A 334 2.25 13.86 3.29
C THR A 334 2.06 14.93 4.35
N TYR A 335 3.14 15.63 4.75
CA TYR A 335 3.05 16.73 5.71
C TYR A 335 2.46 17.99 5.06
N GLN A 336 2.80 18.25 3.81
CA GLN A 336 2.26 19.39 3.05
C GLN A 336 0.75 19.24 2.78
N LEU A 337 0.22 18.00 2.68
CA LEU A 337 -1.20 17.71 2.48
C LEU A 337 -2.05 17.85 3.76
N ARG A 338 -1.44 17.79 4.94
CA ARG A 338 -2.16 17.67 6.22
C ARG A 338 -2.21 18.95 7.06
N HIS A 339 -1.66 20.03 6.57
CA HIS A 339 -1.60 21.31 7.29
C HIS A 339 -2.67 22.29 6.86
#